data_82e38750b59719defcdcb46f1bc517f3
#
_entry.id   82e38750b59719defcdcb46f1bc517f3
#
_cell.length_a   1.000
_cell.length_b   1.000
_cell.length_c   1.000
_cell.angle_alpha   90.00
_cell.angle_beta   90.00
_cell.angle_gamma   90.00
#
_symmetry.space_group_name_H-M   'P 1'
#
loop_
_entity.id
_entity.type
_entity.pdbx_description
1 polymer ?
#
loop_
_entity_poly.entity_id
_entity_poly.type
_entity_poly.pdbx_seq_one_letter_code
_entity_poly.pdbx_strand_id
1 'polypeptide(L)'
;MRAVHFGAGNIGRGFIGAVLQDAGYFVTFADVNKELIAKLRSSNGYSLFELGEAQKETHYENFEVLDSTADEAALIAAIGRADVITASVGTNILPAIAPVISRGIQSRSSDSPLVIMACENAINATDILWSKILETLERLPKNIFFANTAVDRIVPMQQADGEPDVAAESFCEWVIDKSGLAGTDLKIPAATMVDDLQPFIERKLYTVNTAH
;
A
#
# COMPACT_ATOMS: atom_id res chain seq x y z
N MET A 1 -4.44 13.69 5.95
CA MET A 1 -4.60 12.78 4.80
C MET A 1 -4.89 11.37 5.31
N ARG A 2 -5.58 10.54 4.54
CA ARG A 2 -5.97 9.17 4.92
C ARG A 2 -5.58 8.18 3.82
N ALA A 3 -4.97 7.07 4.21
CA ALA A 3 -4.64 5.98 3.31
C ALA A 3 -5.29 4.68 3.78
N VAL A 4 -5.69 3.84 2.85
CA VAL A 4 -6.03 2.43 3.11
C VAL A 4 -4.96 1.57 2.45
N HIS A 5 -4.31 0.71 3.23
CA HIS A 5 -3.29 -0.21 2.73
C HIS A 5 -3.75 -1.65 2.92
N PHE A 6 -3.90 -2.38 1.83
CA PHE A 6 -4.20 -3.81 1.85
C PHE A 6 -2.91 -4.60 2.04
N GLY A 7 -2.87 -5.41 3.10
CA GLY A 7 -1.72 -6.18 3.54
C GLY A 7 -0.97 -5.51 4.70
N ALA A 8 -1.23 -5.95 5.94
CA ALA A 8 -0.50 -5.50 7.13
C ALA A 8 0.78 -6.32 7.38
N GLY A 9 1.19 -7.15 6.43
CA GLY A 9 2.40 -7.97 6.52
C GLY A 9 3.69 -7.15 6.59
N ASN A 10 4.82 -7.82 6.44
CA ASN A 10 6.14 -7.17 6.57
C ASN A 10 6.35 -6.04 5.55
N ILE A 11 5.95 -6.23 4.28
CA ILE A 11 6.03 -5.19 3.24
C ILE A 11 5.10 -4.02 3.58
N GLY A 12 3.86 -4.30 4.01
CA GLY A 12 2.90 -3.26 4.38
C GLY A 12 3.41 -2.38 5.51
N ARG A 13 3.88 -2.96 6.61
CA ARG A 13 4.41 -2.21 7.76
C ARG A 13 5.82 -1.67 7.54
N GLY A 14 6.70 -2.51 6.97
CA GLY A 14 8.13 -2.19 6.82
C GLY A 14 8.46 -1.31 5.62
N PHE A 15 7.52 -1.05 4.73
CA PHE A 15 7.75 -0.24 3.53
C PHE A 15 6.60 0.73 3.27
N ILE A 16 5.53 0.28 2.61
CA ILE A 16 4.50 1.18 2.06
C ILE A 16 3.78 1.95 3.17
N GLY A 17 3.35 1.26 4.23
CA GLY A 17 2.69 1.89 5.36
C GLY A 17 3.60 2.83 6.15
N ALA A 18 4.90 2.51 6.29
CA ALA A 18 5.88 3.40 6.90
C ALA A 18 6.04 4.69 6.09
N VAL A 19 6.28 4.58 4.78
CA VAL A 19 6.42 5.74 3.88
C VAL A 19 5.16 6.61 3.88
N LEU A 20 3.96 6.02 3.92
CA LEU A 20 2.71 6.77 4.00
C LEU A 20 2.58 7.52 5.34
N GLN A 21 2.95 6.89 6.47
CA GLN A 21 2.93 7.55 7.77
C GLN A 21 3.96 8.67 7.86
N ASP A 22 5.18 8.49 7.32
CA ASP A 22 6.20 9.52 7.21
C ASP A 22 5.73 10.72 6.35
N ALA A 23 4.88 10.46 5.35
CA ALA A 23 4.22 11.50 4.54
C ALA A 23 3.02 12.16 5.26
N GLY A 24 2.71 11.77 6.50
CA GLY A 24 1.63 12.35 7.30
C GLY A 24 0.24 11.76 7.05
N TYR A 25 0.15 10.58 6.44
CA TYR A 25 -1.11 9.87 6.32
C TYR A 25 -1.45 9.12 7.62
N PHE A 26 -2.74 9.15 8.00
CA PHE A 26 -3.30 8.12 8.86
C PHE A 26 -3.55 6.88 8.02
N VAL A 27 -2.98 5.73 8.39
CA VAL A 27 -3.04 4.50 7.60
C VAL A 27 -4.03 3.52 8.21
N THR A 28 -5.05 3.13 7.44
CA THR A 28 -5.91 1.99 7.77
C THR A 28 -5.33 0.75 7.08
N PHE A 29 -4.71 -0.15 7.83
CA PHE A 29 -4.28 -1.45 7.31
C PHE A 29 -5.49 -2.39 7.23
N ALA A 30 -5.61 -3.12 6.12
CA ALA A 30 -6.62 -4.16 5.92
C ALA A 30 -5.92 -5.50 5.68
N ASP A 31 -6.15 -6.49 6.54
CA ASP A 31 -5.51 -7.81 6.46
C ASP A 31 -6.51 -8.93 6.79
N VAL A 32 -6.15 -10.17 6.52
CA VAL A 32 -6.91 -11.39 6.87
C VAL A 32 -6.23 -12.20 7.99
N ASN A 33 -5.00 -11.88 8.36
CA ASN A 33 -4.25 -12.55 9.41
C ASN A 33 -4.74 -12.10 10.79
N LYS A 34 -5.62 -12.88 11.39
CA LYS A 34 -6.27 -12.57 12.67
C LYS A 34 -5.29 -12.42 13.83
N GLU A 35 -4.19 -13.18 13.83
CA GLU A 35 -3.17 -13.11 14.88
C GLU A 35 -2.42 -11.77 14.81
N LEU A 36 -1.95 -11.39 13.63
CA LEU A 36 -1.30 -10.10 13.40
C LEU A 36 -2.24 -8.93 13.72
N ILE A 37 -3.50 -9.00 13.27
CA ILE A 37 -4.51 -7.99 13.57
C ILE A 37 -4.71 -7.82 15.08
N ALA A 38 -4.84 -8.93 15.81
CA ALA A 38 -5.02 -8.89 17.27
C ALA A 38 -3.81 -8.27 17.97
N LYS A 39 -2.58 -8.61 17.56
CA LYS A 39 -1.35 -8.02 18.11
C LYS A 39 -1.25 -6.53 17.82
N LEU A 40 -1.48 -6.10 16.56
CA LEU A 40 -1.46 -4.69 16.19
C LEU A 40 -2.53 -3.88 16.91
N ARG A 41 -3.72 -4.44 17.14
CA ARG A 41 -4.79 -3.77 17.91
C ARG A 41 -4.46 -3.63 19.39
N SER A 42 -3.73 -4.57 19.96
CA SER A 42 -3.35 -4.58 21.38
C SER A 42 -2.05 -3.82 21.66
N SER A 43 -1.26 -3.54 20.63
CA SER A 43 -0.01 -2.79 20.75
C SER A 43 -0.26 -1.28 20.72
N ASN A 44 0.70 -0.52 21.28
CA ASN A 44 0.72 0.94 21.17
C ASN A 44 1.49 1.40 19.92
N GLY A 45 1.37 0.66 18.83
CA GLY A 45 2.12 0.89 17.61
C GLY A 45 3.01 -0.29 17.22
N TYR A 46 3.89 -0.07 16.27
CA TYR A 46 4.94 -1.00 15.88
C TYR A 46 6.23 -0.26 15.56
N SER A 47 7.38 -0.91 15.74
CA SER A 47 8.69 -0.36 15.39
C SER A 47 9.19 -0.94 14.07
N LEU A 48 9.78 -0.07 13.24
CA LEU A 48 10.58 -0.43 12.08
C LEU A 48 12.05 -0.28 12.43
N PHE A 49 12.80 -1.39 12.35
CA PHE A 49 14.25 -1.41 12.53
C PHE A 49 14.93 -1.41 11.16
N GLU A 50 15.63 -0.31 10.84
CA GLU A 50 16.42 -0.25 9.62
C GLU A 50 17.75 -0.98 9.83
N LEU A 51 17.99 -2.00 8.98
CA LEU A 51 19.20 -2.80 8.98
C LEU A 51 20.30 -2.08 8.21
N GLY A 52 21.51 -2.04 8.77
CA GLY A 52 22.67 -1.39 8.16
C GLY A 52 23.71 -0.98 9.21
N GLU A 53 24.72 -0.21 8.81
CA GLU A 53 25.79 0.26 9.71
C GLU A 53 25.26 1.17 10.82
N ALA A 54 24.30 2.02 10.53
CA ALA A 54 23.59 2.85 11.49
C ALA A 54 22.18 2.25 11.69
N GLN A 55 22.02 1.42 12.71
CA GLN A 55 20.71 0.93 13.08
C GLN A 55 19.82 2.09 13.48
N LYS A 56 18.67 2.23 12.82
CA LYS A 56 17.65 3.22 13.14
C LYS A 56 16.36 2.51 13.50
N GLU A 57 15.76 2.92 14.61
CA GLU A 57 14.40 2.51 14.99
C GLU A 57 13.47 3.68 14.78
N THR A 58 12.33 3.41 14.14
CA THR A 58 11.24 4.38 13.98
C THR A 58 9.94 3.73 14.47
N HIS A 59 9.27 4.38 15.42
CA HIS A 59 8.00 3.91 15.98
C HIS A 59 6.83 4.55 15.25
N TYR A 60 5.86 3.71 14.85
CA TYR A 60 4.65 4.12 14.13
C TYR A 60 3.41 3.81 14.97
N GLU A 61 2.58 4.83 15.20
CA GLU A 61 1.34 4.75 15.98
C GLU A 61 0.13 5.37 15.25
N ASN A 62 0.37 6.04 14.12
CA ASN A 62 -0.67 6.75 13.38
C ASN A 62 -1.41 5.85 12.38
N PHE A 63 -1.96 4.75 12.89
CA PHE A 63 -2.70 3.78 12.09
C PHE A 63 -3.85 3.12 12.85
N GLU A 64 -4.69 2.42 12.10
CA GLU A 64 -5.62 1.41 12.60
C GLU A 64 -5.48 0.12 11.76
N VAL A 65 -5.99 -1.00 12.26
CA VAL A 65 -6.02 -2.26 11.51
C VAL A 65 -7.41 -2.87 11.52
N LEU A 66 -7.88 -3.28 10.34
CA LEU A 66 -9.16 -3.91 10.12
C LEU A 66 -8.99 -5.35 9.60
N ASP A 67 -9.82 -6.25 10.08
CA ASP A 67 -10.00 -7.58 9.49
C ASP A 67 -10.84 -7.42 8.21
N SER A 68 -10.23 -7.67 7.05
CA SER A 68 -10.88 -7.49 5.75
C SER A 68 -12.14 -8.35 5.58
N THR A 69 -12.31 -9.39 6.39
CA THR A 69 -13.46 -10.30 6.34
C THR A 69 -14.52 -9.99 7.41
N ALA A 70 -14.08 -9.58 8.61
CA ALA A 70 -15.00 -9.33 9.73
C ALA A 70 -15.45 -7.87 9.81
N ASP A 71 -14.60 -6.92 9.38
CA ASP A 71 -14.83 -5.48 9.51
C ASP A 71 -15.18 -4.82 8.15
N GLU A 72 -15.81 -5.56 7.23
CA GLU A 72 -16.05 -5.09 5.85
C GLU A 72 -16.75 -3.73 5.80
N ALA A 73 -17.75 -3.49 6.64
CA ALA A 73 -18.47 -2.21 6.65
C ALA A 73 -17.54 -1.04 7.08
N ALA A 74 -16.65 -1.26 8.06
CA ALA A 74 -15.67 -0.27 8.47
C ALA A 74 -14.62 -0.01 7.37
N LEU A 75 -14.19 -1.06 6.68
CA LEU A 75 -13.26 -0.98 5.55
C LEU A 75 -13.87 -0.20 4.38
N ILE A 76 -15.12 -0.45 4.00
CA ILE A 76 -15.84 0.32 3.00
C ILE A 76 -15.89 1.80 3.40
N ALA A 77 -16.21 2.10 4.66
CA ALA A 77 -16.24 3.47 5.16
C ALA A 77 -14.86 4.13 5.17
N ALA A 78 -13.79 3.38 5.46
CA ALA A 78 -12.40 3.88 5.39
C ALA A 78 -12.01 4.21 3.94
N ILE A 79 -12.30 3.33 2.98
CA ILE A 79 -12.09 3.56 1.54
C ILE A 79 -12.87 4.78 1.07
N GLY A 80 -14.11 4.93 1.51
CA GLY A 80 -14.97 6.08 1.19
C GLY A 80 -14.35 7.44 1.55
N ARG A 81 -13.45 7.48 2.54
CA ARG A 81 -12.78 8.68 3.05
C ARG A 81 -11.29 8.75 2.70
N ALA A 82 -10.76 7.76 1.98
CA ALA A 82 -9.35 7.69 1.65
C ALA A 82 -8.96 8.71 0.56
N ASP A 83 -7.73 9.21 0.66
CA ASP A 83 -7.05 9.98 -0.38
C ASP A 83 -6.17 9.05 -1.24
N VAL A 84 -5.67 7.96 -0.63
CA VAL A 84 -4.82 6.97 -1.27
C VAL A 84 -5.24 5.56 -0.87
N ILE A 85 -5.28 4.64 -1.82
CA ILE A 85 -5.36 3.20 -1.59
C ILE A 85 -4.10 2.55 -2.16
N THR A 86 -3.47 1.68 -1.36
CA THR A 86 -2.32 0.89 -1.79
C THR A 86 -2.53 -0.58 -1.44
N ALA A 87 -1.85 -1.49 -2.14
CA ALA A 87 -1.92 -2.92 -1.86
C ALA A 87 -0.55 -3.58 -1.97
N SER A 88 -0.23 -4.47 -1.02
CA SER A 88 0.92 -5.38 -1.03
C SER A 88 0.51 -6.75 -0.49
N VAL A 89 -0.41 -7.40 -1.19
CA VAL A 89 -1.05 -8.67 -0.80
C VAL A 89 -0.63 -9.85 -1.67
N GLY A 90 0.16 -9.58 -2.70
CA GLY A 90 0.48 -10.51 -3.79
C GLY A 90 -0.50 -10.37 -4.95
N THR A 91 0.04 -10.44 -6.17
CA THR A 91 -0.72 -10.20 -7.42
C THR A 91 -1.94 -11.11 -7.57
N ASN A 92 -1.84 -12.35 -7.09
CA ASN A 92 -2.94 -13.31 -7.13
C ASN A 92 -4.13 -12.93 -6.22
N ILE A 93 -3.90 -12.06 -5.24
CA ILE A 93 -4.94 -11.62 -4.29
C ILE A 93 -5.60 -10.31 -4.73
N LEU A 94 -4.98 -9.54 -5.64
CA LEU A 94 -5.56 -8.28 -6.14
C LEU A 94 -7.01 -8.42 -6.64
N PRO A 95 -7.38 -9.49 -7.37
CA PRO A 95 -8.79 -9.68 -7.76
C PRO A 95 -9.75 -9.84 -6.57
N ALA A 96 -9.29 -10.40 -5.45
CA ALA A 96 -10.13 -10.63 -4.28
C ALA A 96 -10.44 -9.36 -3.49
N ILE A 97 -9.57 -8.36 -3.50
CA ILE A 97 -9.79 -7.08 -2.84
C ILE A 97 -10.57 -6.07 -3.70
N ALA A 98 -10.63 -6.26 -5.02
CA ALA A 98 -11.31 -5.35 -5.94
C ALA A 98 -12.78 -5.10 -5.60
N PRO A 99 -13.61 -6.09 -5.21
CA PRO A 99 -15.01 -5.86 -4.87
C PRO A 99 -15.22 -4.93 -3.67
N VAL A 100 -14.42 -5.04 -2.61
CA VAL A 100 -14.55 -4.15 -1.45
C VAL A 100 -14.08 -2.73 -1.78
N ILE A 101 -13.04 -2.59 -2.61
CA ILE A 101 -12.59 -1.29 -3.11
C ILE A 101 -13.70 -0.63 -3.93
N SER A 102 -14.35 -1.37 -4.83
CA SER A 102 -15.47 -0.87 -5.65
C SER A 102 -16.63 -0.37 -4.79
N ARG A 103 -17.04 -1.14 -3.77
CA ARG A 103 -18.07 -0.70 -2.83
C ARG A 103 -17.69 0.56 -2.07
N GLY A 104 -16.42 0.66 -1.66
CA GLY A 104 -15.88 1.86 -1.03
C GLY A 104 -15.89 3.07 -1.96
N ILE A 105 -15.51 2.90 -3.24
CA ILE A 105 -15.59 3.95 -4.26
C ILE A 105 -17.04 4.42 -4.44
N GLN A 106 -18.00 3.50 -4.53
CA GLN A 106 -19.43 3.82 -4.65
C GLN A 106 -19.99 4.56 -3.43
N SER A 107 -19.43 4.31 -2.24
CA SER A 107 -19.84 4.98 -1.00
C SER A 107 -19.28 6.40 -0.84
N ARG A 108 -18.35 6.82 -1.72
CA ARG A 108 -17.75 8.16 -1.62
C ARG A 108 -18.77 9.25 -1.87
N SER A 109 -18.82 10.19 -0.95
CA SER A 109 -19.57 11.46 -1.09
C SER A 109 -18.66 12.66 -1.38
N SER A 110 -17.34 12.45 -1.37
CA SER A 110 -16.34 13.50 -1.61
C SER A 110 -15.93 13.54 -3.07
N ASP A 111 -15.79 14.76 -3.61
CA ASP A 111 -15.19 15.01 -4.93
C ASP A 111 -13.65 15.08 -4.87
N SER A 112 -13.05 14.89 -3.71
CA SER A 112 -11.58 14.85 -3.58
C SER A 112 -10.99 13.69 -4.36
N PRO A 113 -9.82 13.86 -4.97
CA PRO A 113 -9.12 12.78 -5.67
C PRO A 113 -8.87 11.56 -4.77
N LEU A 114 -9.01 10.37 -5.34
CA LEU A 114 -8.54 9.12 -4.76
C LEU A 114 -7.54 8.49 -5.70
N VAL A 115 -6.33 8.22 -5.23
CA VAL A 115 -5.28 7.53 -5.99
C VAL A 115 -5.19 6.08 -5.54
N ILE A 116 -5.18 5.14 -6.48
CA ILE A 116 -5.11 3.69 -6.23
C ILE A 116 -3.86 3.11 -6.88
N MET A 117 -3.07 2.36 -6.11
CA MET A 117 -1.80 1.78 -6.53
C MET A 117 -1.63 0.36 -5.97
N ALA A 118 -1.26 -0.60 -6.82
CA ALA A 118 -0.80 -1.90 -6.37
C ALA A 118 0.73 -1.89 -6.28
N CYS A 119 1.25 -1.97 -5.06
CA CYS A 119 2.68 -1.91 -4.72
C CYS A 119 3.24 -3.33 -4.63
N GLU A 120 3.27 -4.02 -5.77
CA GLU A 120 3.63 -5.42 -5.88
C GLU A 120 4.97 -5.60 -6.63
N ASN A 121 5.61 -6.73 -6.39
CA ASN A 121 6.79 -7.12 -7.18
C ASN A 121 6.37 -7.71 -8.54
N ALA A 122 5.61 -6.93 -9.32
CA ALA A 122 5.09 -7.34 -10.64
C ALA A 122 4.88 -6.13 -11.54
N ILE A 123 5.06 -6.33 -12.83
CA ILE A 123 4.83 -5.30 -13.84
C ILE A 123 3.31 -5.06 -13.97
N ASN A 124 2.91 -3.78 -14.02
CA ASN A 124 1.53 -3.35 -14.26
C ASN A 124 0.51 -3.96 -13.27
N ALA A 125 0.92 -4.15 -12.00
CA ALA A 125 0.05 -4.72 -10.99
C ALA A 125 -1.20 -3.87 -10.74
N THR A 126 -1.09 -2.55 -10.87
CA THR A 126 -2.24 -1.64 -10.75
C THR A 126 -3.25 -1.84 -11.87
N ASP A 127 -2.82 -2.15 -13.10
CA ASP A 127 -3.73 -2.43 -14.21
C ASP A 127 -4.55 -3.70 -13.96
N ILE A 128 -3.94 -4.72 -13.31
CA ILE A 128 -4.65 -5.93 -12.89
C ILE A 128 -5.76 -5.57 -11.89
N LEU A 129 -5.42 -4.82 -10.84
CA LEU A 129 -6.37 -4.37 -9.84
C LEU A 129 -7.47 -3.49 -10.46
N TRP A 130 -7.08 -2.54 -11.31
CA TRP A 130 -7.97 -1.63 -12.02
C TRP A 130 -9.01 -2.37 -12.87
N SER A 131 -8.55 -3.32 -13.70
CA SER A 131 -9.47 -4.10 -14.54
C SER A 131 -10.53 -4.81 -13.70
N LYS A 132 -10.16 -5.35 -12.52
CA LYS A 132 -11.09 -6.03 -11.62
C LYS A 132 -12.05 -5.08 -10.90
N ILE A 133 -11.60 -3.88 -10.57
CA ILE A 133 -12.47 -2.83 -10.03
C ILE A 133 -13.52 -2.43 -11.07
N LEU A 134 -13.12 -2.25 -12.34
CA LEU A 134 -14.04 -1.88 -13.42
C LEU A 134 -15.12 -2.95 -13.69
N GLU A 135 -14.82 -4.24 -13.52
CA GLU A 135 -15.82 -5.31 -13.68
C GLU A 135 -17.01 -5.18 -12.71
N THR A 136 -16.81 -4.48 -11.59
CA THR A 136 -17.81 -4.35 -10.52
C THR A 136 -18.37 -2.93 -10.36
N LEU A 137 -17.83 -1.95 -11.08
CA LEU A 137 -18.29 -0.57 -11.09
C LEU A 137 -19.25 -0.35 -12.27
N GLU A 138 -20.48 0.10 -12.00
CA GLU A 138 -21.41 0.53 -13.06
C GLU A 138 -20.89 1.78 -13.79
N ARG A 139 -20.22 2.67 -13.07
CA ARG A 139 -19.64 3.91 -13.58
C ARG A 139 -18.41 4.30 -12.76
N LEU A 140 -17.32 4.64 -13.45
CA LEU A 140 -16.14 5.21 -12.82
C LEU A 140 -16.35 6.70 -12.50
N PRO A 141 -16.23 7.14 -11.23
CA PRO A 141 -16.18 8.54 -10.89
C PRO A 141 -14.93 9.21 -11.46
N LYS A 142 -15.05 10.50 -11.86
CA LYS A 142 -13.95 11.24 -12.51
C LYS A 142 -12.77 11.55 -11.58
N ASN A 143 -12.97 11.43 -10.27
CA ASN A 143 -11.99 11.73 -9.24
C ASN A 143 -11.23 10.48 -8.73
N ILE A 144 -11.32 9.37 -9.46
CA ILE A 144 -10.56 8.14 -9.16
C ILE A 144 -9.42 8.00 -10.16
N PHE A 145 -8.21 7.86 -9.65
CA PHE A 145 -6.97 7.82 -10.41
C PHE A 145 -6.22 6.54 -10.11
N PHE A 146 -5.51 6.02 -11.09
CA PHE A 146 -4.70 4.81 -10.97
C PHE A 146 -3.29 5.09 -11.46
N ALA A 147 -2.29 4.58 -10.72
CA ALA A 147 -0.90 4.71 -11.12
C ALA A 147 -0.17 3.38 -10.93
N ASN A 148 0.52 2.92 -11.96
CA ASN A 148 1.46 1.82 -11.81
C ASN A 148 2.67 2.26 -11.00
N THR A 149 3.29 1.32 -10.31
CA THR A 149 4.43 1.59 -9.44
C THR A 149 5.53 0.56 -9.63
N ALA A 150 6.76 0.97 -9.36
CA ALA A 150 7.87 0.07 -9.11
C ALA A 150 8.34 0.27 -7.65
N VAL A 151 8.42 -0.81 -6.90
CA VAL A 151 8.76 -0.79 -5.47
C VAL A 151 9.99 -1.66 -5.24
N ASP A 152 10.94 -1.16 -4.47
CA ASP A 152 12.17 -1.87 -4.15
C ASP A 152 12.61 -1.55 -2.71
N ARG A 153 12.48 -2.53 -1.83
CA ARG A 153 13.00 -2.58 -0.46
C ARG A 153 13.04 -4.02 0.00
N ILE A 154 14.15 -4.47 0.53
CA ILE A 154 14.23 -5.77 1.18
C ILE A 154 13.65 -5.66 2.59
N VAL A 155 12.58 -6.41 2.83
CA VAL A 155 11.97 -6.59 4.14
C VAL A 155 12.04 -8.06 4.47
N PRO A 156 13.06 -8.53 5.22
CA PRO A 156 13.25 -9.94 5.54
C PRO A 156 12.04 -10.54 6.24
N MET A 157 11.78 -11.82 6.01
CA MET A 157 10.77 -12.54 6.78
C MET A 157 11.20 -12.55 8.25
N GLN A 158 10.31 -12.11 9.13
CA GLN A 158 10.55 -12.17 10.57
C GLN A 158 10.51 -13.62 11.04
N GLN A 159 11.33 -13.97 12.04
CA GLN A 159 11.39 -15.34 12.58
C GLN A 159 10.13 -15.77 13.33
N ALA A 160 9.30 -14.82 13.73
CA ALA A 160 8.01 -15.07 14.36
C ALA A 160 6.89 -14.43 13.53
N ASP A 161 6.07 -15.23 12.90
CA ASP A 161 4.86 -14.75 12.23
C ASP A 161 3.95 -14.03 13.22
N GLY A 162 3.42 -12.88 12.80
CA GLY A 162 2.45 -12.12 13.58
C GLY A 162 3.05 -11.15 14.61
N GLU A 163 4.36 -10.97 14.71
CA GLU A 163 4.92 -9.89 15.54
C GLU A 163 4.63 -8.52 14.92
N PRO A 164 4.29 -7.48 15.74
CA PRO A 164 3.97 -6.15 15.22
C PRO A 164 5.21 -5.45 14.64
N ASP A 165 6.38 -5.64 15.23
CA ASP A 165 7.62 -4.99 14.77
C ASP A 165 8.16 -5.62 13.50
N VAL A 166 8.89 -4.83 12.71
CA VAL A 166 9.47 -5.26 11.44
C VAL A 166 10.90 -4.74 11.28
N ALA A 167 11.72 -5.50 10.55
CA ALA A 167 13.03 -5.03 10.11
C ALA A 167 13.03 -4.87 8.59
N ALA A 168 13.73 -3.86 8.07
CA ALA A 168 13.92 -3.64 6.64
C ALA A 168 15.30 -3.06 6.37
N GLU A 169 15.80 -3.21 5.14
CA GLU A 169 17.00 -2.49 4.74
C GLU A 169 16.76 -0.98 4.73
N SER A 170 17.86 -0.20 4.85
CA SER A 170 17.77 1.26 4.77
C SER A 170 17.42 1.77 3.38
N PHE A 171 17.81 1.02 2.32
CA PHE A 171 17.40 1.35 0.95
C PHE A 171 15.89 1.20 0.78
N CYS A 172 15.29 2.23 0.21
CA CYS A 172 13.84 2.28 -0.01
C CYS A 172 13.58 3.07 -1.30
N GLU A 173 13.00 2.41 -2.30
CA GLU A 173 12.63 3.07 -3.54
C GLU A 173 11.18 2.77 -3.92
N TRP A 174 10.39 3.83 -4.05
CA TRP A 174 9.04 3.79 -4.56
C TRP A 174 8.91 4.74 -5.74
N VAL A 175 8.75 4.19 -6.93
CA VAL A 175 8.60 4.95 -8.16
C VAL A 175 7.16 4.84 -8.64
N ILE A 176 6.57 5.97 -9.02
CA ILE A 176 5.16 6.08 -9.39
C ILE A 176 5.06 6.69 -10.80
N ASP A 177 4.34 6.01 -11.69
CA ASP A 177 3.97 6.57 -12.99
C ASP A 177 2.95 7.70 -12.80
N LYS A 178 3.35 8.92 -13.14
CA LYS A 178 2.48 10.09 -12.99
C LYS A 178 1.53 10.31 -14.16
N SER A 179 1.62 9.55 -15.25
CA SER A 179 0.81 9.74 -16.44
C SER A 179 -0.71 9.66 -16.16
N GLY A 180 -1.11 8.78 -15.22
CA GLY A 180 -2.50 8.64 -14.77
C GLY A 180 -2.93 9.62 -13.67
N LEU A 181 -2.06 10.53 -13.21
CA LEU A 181 -2.30 11.35 -12.01
C LEU A 181 -2.62 12.82 -12.32
N ALA A 182 -2.89 13.17 -13.58
CA ALA A 182 -3.22 14.55 -13.96
C ALA A 182 -4.44 15.07 -13.18
N GLY A 183 -4.24 16.17 -12.44
CA GLY A 183 -5.29 16.77 -11.61
C GLY A 183 -5.30 16.27 -10.16
N THR A 184 -4.33 15.45 -9.75
CA THR A 184 -4.12 15.07 -8.34
C THR A 184 -2.98 15.88 -7.72
N ASP A 185 -3.00 16.02 -6.38
CA ASP A 185 -1.90 16.55 -5.58
C ASP A 185 -1.43 15.45 -4.61
N LEU A 186 -0.92 14.34 -5.20
CA LEU A 186 -0.43 13.20 -4.42
C LEU A 186 0.84 13.61 -3.65
N LYS A 187 0.80 13.52 -2.32
CA LYS A 187 1.87 13.94 -1.43
C LYS A 187 2.55 12.74 -0.76
N ILE A 188 3.51 12.16 -1.44
CA ILE A 188 4.41 11.12 -0.90
C ILE A 188 5.84 11.56 -1.21
N PRO A 189 6.47 12.40 -0.34
CA PRO A 189 7.78 13.00 -0.63
C PRO A 189 8.90 11.99 -0.88
N ALA A 190 8.82 10.80 -0.29
CA ALA A 190 9.79 9.73 -0.47
C ALA A 190 9.61 8.95 -1.80
N ALA A 191 8.49 9.15 -2.52
CA ALA A 191 8.27 8.51 -3.81
C ALA A 191 8.83 9.37 -4.95
N THR A 192 9.35 8.71 -5.98
CA THR A 192 9.83 9.35 -7.21
C THR A 192 8.73 9.30 -8.27
N MET A 193 8.29 10.46 -8.76
CA MET A 193 7.31 10.57 -9.84
C MET A 193 8.00 10.58 -11.20
N VAL A 194 7.60 9.68 -12.10
CA VAL A 194 8.21 9.55 -13.43
C VAL A 194 7.15 9.51 -14.53
N ASP A 195 7.55 9.81 -15.76
CA ASP A 195 6.70 9.66 -16.96
C ASP A 195 6.79 8.24 -17.55
N ASP A 196 7.83 7.48 -17.18
CA ASP A 196 8.09 6.14 -17.69
C ASP A 196 8.70 5.27 -16.57
N LEU A 197 8.01 4.19 -16.22
CA LEU A 197 8.47 3.21 -15.21
C LEU A 197 9.45 2.18 -15.80
N GLN A 198 9.49 2.01 -17.12
CA GLN A 198 10.23 0.92 -17.77
C GLN A 198 11.71 0.86 -17.35
N PRO A 199 12.46 1.97 -17.29
CA PRO A 199 13.88 1.94 -16.86
C PRO A 199 14.07 1.41 -15.43
N PHE A 200 13.13 1.69 -14.52
CA PHE A 200 13.20 1.25 -13.12
C PHE A 200 12.85 -0.23 -13.00
N ILE A 201 11.86 -0.71 -13.75
CA ILE A 201 11.49 -2.12 -13.84
C ILE A 201 12.65 -2.95 -14.41
N GLU A 202 13.25 -2.49 -15.50
CA GLU A 202 14.39 -3.17 -16.13
C GLU A 202 15.59 -3.22 -15.18
N ARG A 203 15.96 -2.10 -14.55
CA ARG A 203 17.01 -2.08 -13.56
C ARG A 203 16.76 -3.11 -12.46
N LYS A 204 15.56 -3.16 -11.88
CA LYS A 204 15.21 -4.12 -10.84
C LYS A 204 15.32 -5.57 -11.32
N LEU A 205 14.83 -5.87 -12.53
CA LEU A 205 14.89 -7.22 -13.11
C LEU A 205 16.34 -7.69 -13.34
N TYR A 206 17.19 -6.79 -13.85
CA TYR A 206 18.56 -7.17 -14.24
C TYR A 206 19.58 -7.06 -13.10
N THR A 207 19.34 -6.26 -12.09
CA THR A 207 20.30 -6.06 -10.99
C THR A 207 19.87 -6.74 -9.69
N VAL A 208 18.66 -6.49 -9.22
CA VAL A 208 18.19 -6.95 -7.91
C VAL A 208 17.72 -8.40 -7.96
N ASN A 209 16.86 -8.76 -8.90
CA ASN A 209 16.32 -10.12 -8.98
C ASN A 209 17.36 -11.15 -9.45
N THR A 210 18.40 -10.72 -10.20
CA THR A 210 19.49 -11.63 -10.64
C THR A 210 20.48 -11.90 -9.51
N ALA A 211 20.63 -10.98 -8.55
CA ALA A 211 21.50 -11.15 -7.39
C ALA A 211 20.91 -12.10 -6.32
N HIS A 212 19.61 -12.31 -6.32
CA HIS A 212 18.88 -13.21 -5.44
C HIS A 212 18.71 -14.61 -6.05
#